data_2e6bd7e5b3d96c4f39567131d22bf8a5
#
_entry.id   2e6bd7e5b3d96c4f39567131d22bf8a5
#
_cell.length_a   1.000
_cell.length_b   1.000
_cell.length_c   1.000
_cell.angle_alpha   90.00
_cell.angle_beta   90.00
_cell.angle_gamma   90.00
#
_symmetry.space_group_name_H-M   'P 1'
#
loop_
_entity.id
_entity.type
_entity.pdbx_description
1 polymer ?
#
loop_
_entity_poly.entity_id
_entity_poly.type
_entity_poly.pdbx_seq_one_letter_code
_entity_poly.pdbx_strand_id
1 'polypeptide(L)'
;MDSKYSNDHLFGEFNSSFKALQWHSYEVQGLESNNNVTLLGSSPSTKYQIFKYKNHAYGIQFHIEIKDNTVSQWGCVPEYKKALEDSLGKDALKKFDVKAQENMKLMNFNAENLYKNFKKIL
;
A
#
# COMPACT_ATOMS: atom_id res chain seq x y z
N MET A 1 -12.30 0.31 0.21
CA MET A 1 -11.93 1.01 -1.03
C MET A 1 -13.17 1.47 -1.78
N ASP A 2 -13.02 2.56 -2.53
CA ASP A 2 -14.13 3.14 -3.29
C ASP A 2 -14.50 2.23 -4.47
N SER A 3 -15.81 2.13 -4.80
CA SER A 3 -16.31 1.33 -5.91
C SER A 3 -15.78 1.76 -7.30
N LYS A 4 -15.18 2.94 -7.38
CA LYS A 4 -14.59 3.47 -8.63
C LYS A 4 -13.45 2.64 -9.19
N TYR A 5 -12.77 1.84 -8.35
CA TYR A 5 -11.65 1.04 -8.83
C TYR A 5 -12.06 -0.27 -9.52
N SER A 6 -13.31 -0.70 -9.37
CA SER A 6 -13.78 -1.96 -9.96
C SER A 6 -13.65 -2.02 -11.48
N ASN A 7 -13.58 -0.86 -12.14
CA ASN A 7 -13.35 -0.75 -13.58
C ASN A 7 -11.92 -0.35 -13.94
N ASP A 8 -11.04 -0.27 -12.95
CA ASP A 8 -9.66 0.14 -13.17
C ASP A 8 -8.83 -1.02 -13.71
N HIS A 9 -7.92 -0.72 -14.65
CA HIS A 9 -7.11 -1.74 -15.30
C HIS A 9 -6.13 -2.44 -14.36
N LEU A 10 -5.65 -1.76 -13.33
CA LEU A 10 -4.69 -2.35 -12.38
C LEU A 10 -5.39 -3.02 -11.19
N PHE A 11 -6.44 -2.39 -10.66
CA PHE A 11 -7.04 -2.78 -9.38
C PHE A 11 -8.44 -3.37 -9.48
N GLY A 12 -9.00 -3.47 -10.69
CA GLY A 12 -10.39 -3.90 -10.87
C GLY A 12 -10.70 -5.31 -10.37
N GLU A 13 -9.69 -6.17 -10.29
CA GLU A 13 -9.84 -7.55 -9.81
C GLU A 13 -9.57 -7.70 -8.31
N PHE A 14 -9.14 -6.62 -7.65
CA PHE A 14 -8.88 -6.66 -6.20
C PHE A 14 -10.20 -6.69 -5.42
N ASN A 15 -10.18 -7.32 -4.26
CA ASN A 15 -11.31 -7.24 -3.32
C ASN A 15 -11.52 -5.79 -2.88
N SER A 16 -12.76 -5.43 -2.53
CA SER A 16 -13.11 -4.07 -2.11
C SER A 16 -12.33 -3.61 -0.88
N SER A 17 -11.81 -4.55 -0.10
CA SER A 17 -10.92 -4.29 1.02
C SER A 17 -9.82 -5.35 1.02
N PHE A 18 -8.58 -4.94 1.21
CA PHE A 18 -7.45 -5.86 1.28
C PHE A 18 -6.39 -5.33 2.23
N LYS A 19 -5.53 -6.22 2.71
CA LYS A 19 -4.44 -5.90 3.62
C LYS A 19 -3.19 -5.53 2.83
N ALA A 20 -2.48 -4.51 3.32
CA ALA A 20 -1.22 -4.05 2.76
C ALA A 20 -0.33 -3.53 3.88
N LEU A 21 0.98 -3.60 3.66
CA LEU A 21 1.95 -3.08 4.62
C LEU A 21 2.04 -1.56 4.49
N GLN A 22 1.86 -0.86 5.61
CA GLN A 22 1.99 0.58 5.70
C GLN A 22 3.32 0.90 6.38
N TRP A 23 4.27 1.44 5.65
CA TRP A 23 5.54 1.89 6.22
C TRP A 23 6.01 3.15 5.50
N HIS A 24 5.37 4.26 5.86
CA HIS A 24 5.74 5.57 5.36
C HIS A 24 5.49 6.61 6.45
N SER A 25 6.34 7.63 6.50
CA SER A 25 6.24 8.74 7.47
C SER A 25 5.50 9.95 6.89
N TYR A 26 5.30 9.98 5.59
CA TYR A 26 4.64 11.06 4.87
C TYR A 26 3.48 10.53 4.07
N GLU A 27 2.50 11.37 3.82
CA GLU A 27 1.38 11.03 2.95
C GLU A 27 1.18 12.11 1.88
N VAL A 28 0.62 11.69 0.75
CA VAL A 28 0.22 12.61 -0.31
C VAL A 28 -1.04 13.34 0.12
N GLN A 29 -1.06 14.66 0.00
CA GLN A 29 -2.19 15.52 0.33
C GLN A 29 -2.42 16.56 -0.77
N GLY A 30 -3.58 17.23 -0.71
CA GLY A 30 -3.85 18.38 -1.56
C GLY A 30 -4.25 18.04 -3.00
N LEU A 31 -4.66 16.81 -3.27
CA LEU A 31 -5.08 16.40 -4.62
C LEU A 31 -6.57 16.63 -4.91
N GLU A 32 -7.34 17.06 -3.93
CA GLU A 32 -8.80 17.19 -4.02
C GLU A 32 -9.25 18.16 -5.11
N SER A 33 -8.50 19.24 -5.33
CA SER A 33 -8.81 20.26 -6.33
C SER A 33 -8.33 19.92 -7.74
N ASN A 34 -7.59 18.81 -7.90
CA ASN A 34 -7.04 18.43 -9.20
C ASN A 34 -8.01 17.48 -9.93
N ASN A 35 -8.67 18.00 -10.97
CA ASN A 35 -9.66 17.24 -11.74
C ASN A 35 -9.08 16.07 -12.53
N ASN A 36 -7.76 16.01 -12.68
CA ASN A 36 -7.07 14.93 -13.39
C ASN A 36 -6.72 13.74 -12.47
N VAL A 37 -6.93 13.89 -11.17
CA VAL A 37 -6.64 12.86 -10.18
C VAL A 37 -7.93 12.14 -9.78
N THR A 38 -7.90 10.83 -9.83
CA THR A 38 -8.98 9.96 -9.36
C THR A 38 -8.49 9.18 -8.15
N LEU A 39 -9.20 9.28 -7.03
CA LEU A 39 -8.94 8.48 -5.84
C LEU A 39 -9.48 7.07 -6.06
N LEU A 40 -8.62 6.06 -5.91
CA LEU A 40 -8.98 4.66 -6.10
C LEU A 40 -9.04 3.89 -4.78
N GLY A 41 -8.23 4.24 -3.80
CA GLY A 41 -8.23 3.56 -2.52
C GLY A 41 -7.68 4.41 -1.40
N SER A 42 -8.18 4.17 -0.18
CA SER A 42 -7.78 4.86 1.03
C SER A 42 -7.73 3.91 2.23
N SER A 43 -7.10 4.35 3.30
CA SER A 43 -7.13 3.69 4.61
C SER A 43 -7.63 4.69 5.65
N PRO A 44 -7.96 4.23 6.87
CA PRO A 44 -8.42 5.14 7.92
C PRO A 44 -7.45 6.29 8.24
N SER A 45 -6.15 6.04 8.08
CA SER A 45 -5.11 7.03 8.41
C SER A 45 -4.57 7.79 7.19
N THR A 46 -4.84 7.34 5.98
CA THR A 46 -4.26 7.92 4.77
C THR A 46 -5.28 7.93 3.63
N LYS A 47 -5.64 9.11 3.17
CA LYS A 47 -6.66 9.27 2.13
C LYS A 47 -6.20 8.74 0.78
N TYR A 48 -5.01 9.13 0.33
CA TYR A 48 -4.51 8.80 -1.00
C TYR A 48 -3.57 7.60 -0.97
N GLN A 49 -4.09 6.43 -0.64
CA GLN A 49 -3.32 5.17 -0.70
C GLN A 49 -3.12 4.70 -2.14
N ILE A 50 -4.15 4.84 -2.96
CA ILE A 50 -4.10 4.55 -4.39
C ILE A 50 -4.78 5.69 -5.12
N PHE A 51 -4.07 6.30 -6.06
CA PHE A 51 -4.67 7.33 -6.91
C PHE A 51 -4.12 7.23 -8.33
N LYS A 52 -4.85 7.81 -9.25
CA LYS A 52 -4.55 7.76 -10.68
C LYS A 52 -4.55 9.18 -11.23
N TYR A 53 -3.53 9.50 -11.98
CA TYR A 53 -3.48 10.76 -12.73
C TYR A 53 -3.80 10.49 -14.19
N LYS A 54 -4.91 11.04 -14.67
CA LYS A 54 -5.45 10.74 -16.02
C LYS A 54 -5.55 9.22 -16.21
N ASN A 55 -5.00 8.67 -17.28
CA ASN A 55 -5.06 7.24 -17.60
C ASN A 55 -3.69 6.55 -17.64
N HIS A 56 -2.63 7.23 -17.22
CA HIS A 56 -1.28 6.75 -17.48
C HIS A 56 -0.33 6.77 -16.28
N ALA A 57 -0.74 7.30 -15.14
CA ALA A 57 0.13 7.35 -13.97
C ALA A 57 -0.64 6.96 -12.71
N TYR A 58 -0.01 6.16 -11.85
CA TYR A 58 -0.57 5.68 -10.61
C TYR A 58 0.35 6.03 -9.46
N GLY A 59 -0.23 6.43 -8.33
CA GLY A 59 0.48 6.56 -7.07
C GLY A 59 -0.04 5.52 -6.08
N ILE A 60 0.89 4.81 -5.45
CA ILE A 60 0.60 3.76 -4.47
C ILE A 60 1.51 3.99 -3.27
N GLN A 61 0.94 4.11 -2.07
CA GLN A 61 1.71 4.39 -0.86
C GLN A 61 1.92 3.18 0.05
N PHE A 62 1.28 2.08 -0.23
CA PHE A 62 1.42 0.84 0.54
C PHE A 62 2.37 -0.14 -0.15
N HIS A 63 2.67 -1.23 0.57
CA HIS A 63 3.51 -2.31 0.08
C HIS A 63 2.77 -3.64 0.13
N ILE A 64 2.76 -4.37 -0.96
CA ILE A 64 2.26 -5.74 -1.07
C ILE A 64 3.29 -6.69 -1.69
N GLU A 65 4.41 -6.14 -2.17
CA GLU A 65 5.51 -6.84 -2.81
C GLU A 65 6.55 -7.38 -1.84
N ILE A 66 6.27 -7.36 -0.55
CA ILE A 66 7.23 -7.70 0.50
C ILE A 66 7.56 -9.20 0.53
N LYS A 67 8.73 -9.50 1.11
CA LYS A 67 9.22 -10.86 1.35
C LYS A 67 9.18 -11.19 2.84
N ASP A 68 9.41 -12.44 3.17
CA ASP A 68 9.40 -12.94 4.55
C ASP A 68 10.33 -12.15 5.48
N ASN A 69 11.46 -11.66 4.96
CA ASN A 69 12.47 -10.93 5.72
C ASN A 69 12.40 -9.40 5.55
N THR A 70 11.41 -8.87 4.83
CA THR A 70 11.34 -7.43 4.54
C THR A 70 11.23 -6.61 5.81
N VAL A 71 10.29 -6.95 6.70
CA VAL A 71 10.07 -6.19 7.94
C VAL A 71 11.33 -6.24 8.83
N SER A 72 11.95 -7.41 8.98
CA SER A 72 13.15 -7.54 9.78
C SER A 72 14.33 -6.76 9.18
N GLN A 73 14.49 -6.77 7.87
CA GLN A 73 15.54 -6.01 7.19
C GLN A 73 15.33 -4.49 7.32
N TRP A 74 14.12 -4.03 7.14
CA TRP A 74 13.81 -2.61 7.31
C TRP A 74 13.97 -2.19 8.77
N GLY A 75 13.62 -3.05 9.70
CA GLY A 75 13.77 -2.81 11.13
C GLY A 75 15.23 -2.77 11.59
N CYS A 76 16.19 -3.23 10.77
CA CYS A 76 17.62 -3.08 11.05
C CYS A 76 18.14 -1.65 10.84
N VAL A 77 17.37 -0.81 10.13
CA VAL A 77 17.70 0.61 9.99
C VAL A 77 17.17 1.35 11.22
N PRO A 78 18.07 1.94 12.07
CA PRO A 78 17.65 2.54 13.34
C PRO A 78 16.58 3.61 13.20
N GLU A 79 16.66 4.43 12.17
CA GLU A 79 15.70 5.50 11.90
C GLU A 79 14.30 4.94 11.57
N TYR A 80 14.23 3.86 10.83
CA TYR A 80 12.96 3.20 10.47
C TYR A 80 12.33 2.55 11.70
N LYS A 81 13.14 1.84 12.49
CA LYS A 81 12.68 1.21 13.74
C LYS A 81 12.14 2.27 14.70
N LYS A 82 12.88 3.37 14.88
CA LYS A 82 12.50 4.46 15.76
C LYS A 82 11.17 5.09 15.31
N ALA A 83 11.03 5.39 14.02
CA ALA A 83 9.79 5.95 13.48
C ALA A 83 8.60 5.05 13.74
N LEU A 84 8.76 3.75 13.59
CA LEU A 84 7.71 2.76 13.84
C LEU A 84 7.33 2.72 15.33
N GLU A 85 8.32 2.67 16.22
CA GLU A 85 8.11 2.66 17.67
C GLU A 85 7.48 3.95 18.17
N ASP A 86 7.89 5.10 17.64
CA ASP A 86 7.32 6.41 17.98
C ASP A 86 5.83 6.51 17.58
N SER A 87 5.47 5.87 16.48
CA SER A 87 4.09 5.89 15.97
C SER A 87 3.18 4.86 16.64
N LEU A 88 3.69 3.65 16.91
CA LEU A 88 2.89 2.50 17.32
C LEU A 88 3.27 1.94 18.70
N GLY A 89 4.32 2.47 19.34
CA GLY A 89 4.74 2.08 20.67
C GLY A 89 5.84 1.04 20.71
N LYS A 90 6.19 0.63 21.94
CA LYS A 90 7.22 -0.36 22.22
C LYS A 90 6.83 -1.73 21.64
N ASP A 91 7.80 -2.47 21.14
CA ASP A 91 7.61 -3.76 20.47
C ASP A 91 6.82 -3.69 19.15
N ALA A 92 6.64 -2.50 18.59
CA ALA A 92 5.89 -2.30 17.36
C ALA A 92 6.47 -3.10 16.19
N LEU A 93 7.79 -3.18 16.07
CA LEU A 93 8.45 -3.94 15.01
C LEU A 93 8.07 -5.42 15.04
N LYS A 94 8.09 -6.04 16.23
CA LYS A 94 7.73 -7.45 16.40
C LYS A 94 6.27 -7.72 16.07
N LYS A 95 5.38 -6.88 16.58
CA LYS A 95 3.93 -6.98 16.29
C LYS A 95 3.64 -6.78 14.82
N PHE A 96 4.35 -5.84 14.21
CA PHE A 96 4.21 -5.52 12.79
C PHE A 96 4.65 -6.69 11.91
N ASP A 97 5.78 -7.32 12.27
CA ASP A 97 6.29 -8.49 11.56
C ASP A 97 5.30 -9.67 11.65
N VAL A 98 4.75 -9.94 12.83
CA VAL A 98 3.75 -11.00 12.99
C VAL A 98 2.56 -10.78 12.07
N LYS A 99 2.01 -9.58 12.05
CA LYS A 99 0.88 -9.25 11.16
C LYS A 99 1.26 -9.34 9.68
N ALA A 100 2.47 -8.94 9.33
CA ALA A 100 2.97 -9.07 7.97
C ALA A 100 3.05 -10.53 7.54
N GLN A 101 3.57 -11.41 8.41
CA GLN A 101 3.65 -12.85 8.13
C GLN A 101 2.27 -13.47 7.96
N GLU A 102 1.30 -13.11 8.80
CA GLU A 102 -0.07 -13.60 8.70
C GLU A 102 -0.75 -13.25 7.38
N ASN A 103 -0.40 -12.12 6.78
CA ASN A 103 -1.00 -11.62 5.55
C ASN A 103 -0.10 -11.76 4.31
N MET A 104 1.07 -12.35 4.47
CA MET A 104 2.10 -12.39 3.41
C MET A 104 1.60 -13.06 2.14
N LYS A 105 0.97 -14.21 2.27
CA LYS A 105 0.48 -14.97 1.12
C LYS A 105 -0.53 -14.19 0.29
N LEU A 106 -1.47 -13.51 0.96
CA LEU A 106 -2.49 -12.71 0.30
C LEU A 106 -1.88 -11.46 -0.34
N MET A 107 -0.98 -10.78 0.36
CA MET A 107 -0.29 -9.61 -0.19
C MET A 107 0.51 -9.98 -1.44
N ASN A 108 1.25 -11.09 -1.40
CA ASN A 108 2.03 -11.54 -2.54
C ASN A 108 1.15 -11.97 -3.72
N PHE A 109 0.01 -12.58 -3.45
CA PHE A 109 -0.98 -12.88 -4.49
C PHE A 109 -1.48 -11.60 -5.16
N ASN A 110 -1.80 -10.57 -4.39
CA ASN A 110 -2.23 -9.29 -4.91
C ASN A 110 -1.10 -8.58 -5.69
N ALA A 111 0.14 -8.67 -5.21
CA ALA A 111 1.29 -8.10 -5.91
C ALA A 111 1.50 -8.75 -7.27
N GLU A 112 1.37 -10.06 -7.36
CA GLU A 112 1.47 -10.80 -8.62
C GLU A 112 0.38 -10.37 -9.60
N ASN A 113 -0.86 -10.24 -9.13
CA ASN A 113 -1.98 -9.79 -9.95
C ASN A 113 -1.78 -8.36 -10.44
N LEU A 114 -1.32 -7.47 -9.56
CA LEU A 114 -1.01 -6.09 -9.92
C LEU A 114 0.05 -6.04 -11.03
N TYR A 115 1.10 -6.83 -10.89
CA TYR A 115 2.17 -6.91 -11.90
C TYR A 115 1.65 -7.43 -13.24
N LYS A 116 0.85 -8.49 -13.22
CA LYS A 116 0.22 -9.05 -14.43
C LYS A 116 -0.68 -8.02 -15.12
N ASN A 117 -1.49 -7.30 -14.35
CA ASN A 117 -2.36 -6.26 -14.86
C ASN A 117 -1.56 -5.10 -15.48
N PHE A 118 -0.49 -4.69 -14.80
CA PHE A 118 0.40 -3.65 -15.31
C PHE A 118 1.01 -4.05 -16.67
N LYS A 119 1.45 -5.29 -16.81
CA LYS A 119 2.00 -5.78 -18.07
C LYS A 119 0.98 -5.72 -19.21
N LYS A 120 -0.29 -5.93 -18.95
CA LYS A 120 -1.35 -5.90 -19.98
C LYS A 120 -1.57 -4.51 -20.57
N ILE A 121 -1.25 -3.45 -19.82
CA ILE A 121 -1.47 -2.06 -20.27
C ILE A 121 -0.21 -1.42 -20.87
N LEU A 122 0.90 -2.12 -20.86
CA LEU A 122 2.10 -1.70 -21.59
C LEU A 122 1.92 -2.02 -23.10
#